data_e13e5862bf1cbe4f3747ab1565d3545c
#
_entry.id   e13e5862bf1cbe4f3747ab1565d3545c
#
_cell.length_a   1.000
_cell.length_b   1.000
_cell.length_c   1.000
_cell.angle_alpha   90.00
_cell.angle_beta   90.00
_cell.angle_gamma   90.00
#
_symmetry.space_group_name_H-M   'P 1'
#
loop_
_entity.id
_entity.type
_entity.pdbx_description
1 polymer ?
#
loop_
_entity_poly.entity_id
_entity_poly.type
_entity_poly.pdbx_seq_one_letter_code
_entity_poly.pdbx_strand_id
1 'polypeptide(L)'
;MTVRKILIVLVFCSSWVFSSAQMHEKAAKPVPDSFCISSLEYKLYNMINAYRQRYDLPPIPLSKSLCFVASTHVKDLFFHHPDQGSCNAHSWSDQGNWKPFCFPRDENKKNSVWDKPKELTPYRAKGFEIVYWENEAVVIDSIIAFWKSMDYFNSFLMSTGKWQGKQWNAIGVGIHENYACAWFGELSDPEGEPFICGQETQKTVLPPKEKPIQTEKKGPEKKVAEKKVPSEMKKKENPAEPKVNNKSPVPGKEYYYIIVKGVASEKELQRFLKDLRSKGYPTSRLIEKNGKQRVSIMEFPDKSKADSALRQVKKTWVDAWLLKQ
;
A
#
# COMPACT_ATOMS: atom_id res chain seq x y z
N MET A 1 -93.14 -1.14 -25.72
CA MET A 1 -92.10 -0.17 -25.93
C MET A 1 -91.01 -0.33 -24.88
N THR A 2 -89.90 -0.96 -25.27
CA THR A 2 -88.82 -1.38 -24.32
C THR A 2 -87.59 -0.48 -24.57
N VAL A 3 -87.29 0.39 -23.60
CA VAL A 3 -86.16 1.30 -23.67
C VAL A 3 -84.88 0.58 -23.18
N ARG A 4 -83.94 0.29 -24.11
CA ARG A 4 -82.64 -0.26 -23.78
C ARG A 4 -81.73 0.87 -23.23
N LYS A 5 -81.32 0.77 -21.97
CA LYS A 5 -80.32 1.61 -21.37
C LYS A 5 -78.90 1.10 -21.82
N ILE A 6 -78.19 1.92 -22.56
CA ILE A 6 -76.78 1.69 -22.93
C ILE A 6 -75.92 2.20 -21.79
N LEU A 7 -75.18 1.29 -21.17
CA LEU A 7 -74.19 1.59 -20.09
C LEU A 7 -72.86 1.84 -20.78
N ILE A 8 -72.44 3.09 -20.79
CA ILE A 8 -71.09 3.44 -21.30
C ILE A 8 -70.05 3.26 -20.14
N VAL A 9 -69.24 2.24 -20.21
CA VAL A 9 -68.12 2.02 -19.27
C VAL A 9 -66.91 2.82 -19.78
N LEU A 10 -66.62 3.94 -19.12
CA LEU A 10 -65.40 4.70 -19.33
C LEU A 10 -64.25 3.99 -18.61
N VAL A 11 -63.38 3.31 -19.37
CA VAL A 11 -62.15 2.74 -18.88
C VAL A 11 -61.10 3.87 -18.78
N PHE A 12 -60.86 4.33 -17.55
CA PHE A 12 -59.75 5.23 -17.24
C PHE A 12 -58.43 4.42 -17.27
N CYS A 13 -57.70 4.46 -18.40
CA CYS A 13 -56.32 4.03 -18.48
C CYS A 13 -55.44 5.04 -17.76
N SER A 14 -55.21 4.87 -16.47
CA SER A 14 -54.18 5.64 -15.74
C SER A 14 -52.82 5.11 -16.11
N SER A 15 -52.16 5.78 -17.07
CA SER A 15 -50.75 5.58 -17.43
C SER A 15 -49.91 6.02 -16.25
N TRP A 16 -49.46 5.06 -15.46
CA TRP A 16 -48.41 5.29 -14.47
C TRP A 16 -47.10 5.50 -15.21
N VAL A 17 -46.73 6.77 -15.36
CA VAL A 17 -45.40 7.16 -15.81
C VAL A 17 -44.45 6.87 -14.63
N PHE A 18 -43.78 5.72 -14.66
CA PHE A 18 -42.63 5.48 -13.79
C PHE A 18 -41.52 6.44 -14.22
N SER A 19 -41.43 7.58 -13.57
CA SER A 19 -40.29 8.46 -13.64
C SER A 19 -39.13 7.74 -12.94
N SER A 20 -38.33 7.02 -13.70
CA SER A 20 -37.04 6.51 -13.24
C SER A 20 -36.15 7.74 -12.97
N ALA A 21 -36.16 8.21 -11.74
CA ALA A 21 -35.16 9.13 -11.25
C ALA A 21 -33.82 8.37 -11.33
N GLN A 22 -33.14 8.45 -12.47
CA GLN A 22 -31.75 8.09 -12.58
C GLN A 22 -30.99 9.00 -11.61
N MET A 23 -30.65 8.45 -10.46
CA MET A 23 -29.62 9.06 -9.62
C MET A 23 -28.36 9.12 -10.48
N HIS A 24 -28.10 10.29 -11.04
CA HIS A 24 -26.83 10.60 -11.68
C HIS A 24 -25.78 10.51 -10.57
N GLU A 25 -25.19 9.35 -10.41
CA GLU A 25 -23.95 9.21 -9.66
C GLU A 25 -22.97 10.16 -10.31
N LYS A 26 -22.61 11.21 -9.59
CA LYS A 26 -21.72 12.27 -10.10
C LYS A 26 -20.42 11.58 -10.53
N ALA A 27 -20.21 11.48 -11.85
CA ALA A 27 -19.05 10.82 -12.40
C ALA A 27 -17.79 11.43 -11.74
N ALA A 28 -16.95 10.58 -11.19
CA ALA A 28 -15.71 11.00 -10.56
C ALA A 28 -14.87 11.78 -11.58
N LYS A 29 -14.33 12.90 -11.16
CA LYS A 29 -13.53 13.75 -12.05
C LYS A 29 -12.24 13.03 -12.46
N PRO A 30 -11.81 13.11 -13.73
CA PRO A 30 -10.52 12.57 -14.13
C PRO A 30 -9.39 13.22 -13.33
N VAL A 31 -8.33 12.46 -13.08
CA VAL A 31 -7.12 12.99 -12.44
C VAL A 31 -6.51 14.05 -13.38
N PRO A 32 -6.13 15.22 -12.87
CA PRO A 32 -5.54 16.27 -13.70
C PRO A 32 -4.38 15.76 -14.56
N ASP A 33 -4.32 16.17 -15.83
CA ASP A 33 -3.23 15.75 -16.74
C ASP A 33 -1.86 16.19 -16.24
N SER A 34 -1.80 17.33 -15.53
CA SER A 34 -0.59 17.85 -14.91
C SER A 34 -0.16 17.11 -13.63
N PHE A 35 -0.97 16.14 -13.15
CA PHE A 35 -0.61 15.39 -11.96
C PHE A 35 0.61 14.52 -12.23
N CYS A 36 1.60 14.66 -11.37
CA CYS A 36 2.82 13.85 -11.37
C CYS A 36 3.19 13.46 -9.94
N ILE A 37 3.96 12.41 -9.79
CA ILE A 37 4.55 11.99 -8.52
C ILE A 37 6.02 12.42 -8.44
N SER A 38 6.50 12.68 -7.24
CA SER A 38 7.90 13.01 -7.00
C SER A 38 8.82 11.80 -7.25
N SER A 39 10.10 12.06 -7.47
CA SER A 39 11.12 10.99 -7.53
C SER A 39 11.19 10.18 -6.22
N LEU A 40 10.83 10.80 -5.11
CA LEU A 40 10.80 10.17 -3.79
C LEU A 40 9.65 9.15 -3.68
N GLU A 41 8.46 9.53 -4.15
CA GLU A 41 7.29 8.64 -4.23
C GLU A 41 7.55 7.48 -5.19
N TYR A 42 8.16 7.75 -6.35
CA TYR A 42 8.54 6.71 -7.29
C TYR A 42 9.58 5.73 -6.70
N LYS A 43 10.53 6.24 -5.90
CA LYS A 43 11.48 5.40 -5.17
C LYS A 43 10.76 4.50 -4.16
N LEU A 44 9.79 5.03 -3.39
CA LEU A 44 9.00 4.24 -2.46
C LEU A 44 8.24 3.11 -3.16
N TYR A 45 7.58 3.42 -4.27
CA TYR A 45 6.91 2.43 -5.12
C TYR A 45 7.87 1.30 -5.56
N ASN A 46 9.05 1.66 -6.08
CA ASN A 46 10.04 0.68 -6.52
C ASN A 46 10.53 -0.19 -5.35
N MET A 47 10.72 0.37 -4.16
CA MET A 47 11.14 -0.38 -2.98
C MET A 47 10.08 -1.37 -2.51
N ILE A 48 8.79 -1.03 -2.60
CA ILE A 48 7.68 -1.95 -2.33
C ILE A 48 7.74 -3.13 -3.30
N ASN A 49 7.85 -2.87 -4.60
CA ASN A 49 7.89 -3.93 -5.60
C ASN A 49 9.18 -4.77 -5.54
N ALA A 50 10.32 -4.15 -5.27
CA ALA A 50 11.57 -4.88 -5.03
C ALA A 50 11.49 -5.79 -3.79
N TYR A 51 10.75 -5.38 -2.76
CA TYR A 51 10.48 -6.24 -1.60
C TYR A 51 9.61 -7.42 -1.98
N ARG A 52 8.50 -7.21 -2.71
CA ARG A 52 7.62 -8.28 -3.20
C ARG A 52 8.35 -9.30 -4.07
N GLN A 53 9.20 -8.81 -4.97
CA GLN A 53 9.97 -9.65 -5.89
C GLN A 53 10.92 -10.62 -5.17
N ARG A 54 11.43 -10.26 -3.99
CA ARG A 54 12.27 -11.16 -3.17
C ARG A 54 11.54 -12.41 -2.66
N TYR A 55 10.21 -12.39 -2.75
CA TYR A 55 9.33 -13.48 -2.32
C TYR A 55 8.50 -14.00 -3.50
N ASP A 56 9.01 -13.85 -4.72
CA ASP A 56 8.40 -14.32 -5.97
C ASP A 56 6.96 -13.80 -6.19
N LEU A 57 6.62 -12.67 -5.58
CA LEU A 57 5.33 -12.01 -5.80
C LEU A 57 5.40 -11.08 -7.01
N PRO A 58 4.35 -11.06 -7.87
CA PRO A 58 4.32 -10.16 -9.01
C PRO A 58 4.37 -8.69 -8.56
N PRO A 59 5.04 -7.81 -9.35
CA PRO A 59 5.00 -6.39 -9.09
C PRO A 59 3.56 -5.86 -9.25
N ILE A 60 3.22 -4.86 -8.43
CA ILE A 60 1.93 -4.18 -8.51
C ILE A 60 2.09 -2.99 -9.45
N PRO A 61 1.26 -2.85 -10.52
CA PRO A 61 1.32 -1.70 -11.42
C PRO A 61 1.07 -0.37 -10.70
N LEU A 62 1.81 0.66 -11.06
CA LEU A 62 1.62 2.02 -10.54
C LEU A 62 0.31 2.61 -11.08
N SER A 63 -0.47 3.28 -10.25
CA SER A 63 -1.78 3.83 -10.57
C SER A 63 -1.80 5.34 -10.38
N LYS A 64 -2.13 6.08 -11.45
CA LYS A 64 -2.29 7.54 -11.42
C LYS A 64 -3.40 7.95 -10.45
N SER A 65 -4.54 7.25 -10.51
CA SER A 65 -5.68 7.49 -9.63
C SER A 65 -5.34 7.29 -8.16
N LEU A 66 -4.72 6.14 -7.82
CA LEU A 66 -4.37 5.86 -6.43
C LEU A 66 -3.23 6.75 -5.92
N CYS A 67 -2.28 7.15 -6.77
CA CYS A 67 -1.27 8.15 -6.41
C CYS A 67 -1.91 9.52 -6.12
N PHE A 68 -2.93 9.92 -6.90
CA PHE A 68 -3.66 11.16 -6.65
C PHE A 68 -4.40 11.11 -5.29
N VAL A 69 -5.06 9.99 -4.98
CA VAL A 69 -5.71 9.77 -3.67
C VAL A 69 -4.67 9.83 -2.56
N ALA A 70 -3.55 9.13 -2.71
CA ALA A 70 -2.48 9.09 -1.73
C ALA A 70 -1.87 10.49 -1.49
N SER A 71 -1.53 11.22 -2.54
CA SER A 71 -1.00 12.58 -2.46
C SER A 71 -2.00 13.55 -1.81
N THR A 72 -3.29 13.40 -2.12
CA THR A 72 -4.35 14.21 -1.52
C THR A 72 -4.45 13.91 -0.01
N HIS A 73 -4.44 12.65 0.37
CA HIS A 73 -4.58 12.24 1.76
C HIS A 73 -3.41 12.66 2.65
N VAL A 74 -2.17 12.47 2.22
CA VAL A 74 -1.01 12.88 3.03
C VAL A 74 -0.95 14.40 3.21
N LYS A 75 -1.44 15.18 2.25
CA LYS A 75 -1.58 16.65 2.39
C LYS A 75 -2.70 17.01 3.35
N ASP A 76 -3.84 16.32 3.29
CA ASP A 76 -4.94 16.51 4.23
C ASP A 76 -4.49 16.20 5.67
N LEU A 77 -3.78 15.08 5.86
CA LEU A 77 -3.19 14.72 7.15
C LEU A 77 -2.22 15.79 7.68
N PHE A 78 -1.39 16.35 6.81
CA PHE A 78 -0.39 17.32 7.19
C PHE A 78 -1.00 18.71 7.51
N PHE A 79 -1.91 19.20 6.66
CA PHE A 79 -2.43 20.56 6.77
C PHE A 79 -3.62 20.67 7.73
N HIS A 80 -4.41 19.61 7.87
CA HIS A 80 -5.71 19.68 8.56
C HIS A 80 -5.83 18.72 9.75
N HIS A 81 -4.87 17.81 9.92
CA HIS A 81 -4.77 16.90 11.07
C HIS A 81 -6.07 16.16 11.42
N PRO A 82 -6.76 15.52 10.46
CA PRO A 82 -7.98 14.76 10.75
C PRO A 82 -7.74 13.54 11.66
N ASP A 83 -6.49 13.19 11.92
CA ASP A 83 -6.04 12.05 12.72
C ASP A 83 -5.91 12.37 14.23
N GLN A 84 -6.41 13.53 14.66
CA GLN A 84 -6.39 13.94 16.07
C GLN A 84 -7.56 13.40 16.89
N GLY A 85 -7.45 13.48 18.20
CA GLY A 85 -8.48 13.03 19.14
C GLY A 85 -8.75 11.54 19.06
N SER A 86 -10.00 11.16 18.82
CA SER A 86 -10.43 9.76 18.66
C SER A 86 -10.19 9.20 17.26
N CYS A 87 -9.83 10.02 16.30
CA CYS A 87 -9.60 9.63 14.90
C CYS A 87 -8.17 9.13 14.68
N ASN A 88 -7.95 8.28 13.69
CA ASN A 88 -6.63 7.79 13.31
C ASN A 88 -6.21 8.30 11.92
N ALA A 89 -5.02 7.93 11.46
CA ALA A 89 -4.44 8.40 10.22
C ALA A 89 -5.14 7.90 8.93
N HIS A 90 -6.26 7.18 9.01
CA HIS A 90 -7.14 6.89 7.87
C HIS A 90 -8.32 7.88 7.77
N SER A 91 -8.32 8.90 8.62
CA SER A 91 -9.36 9.92 8.68
C SER A 91 -9.14 11.00 7.62
N TRP A 92 -10.22 11.65 7.20
CA TRP A 92 -10.24 12.72 6.22
C TRP A 92 -10.95 13.94 6.80
N SER A 93 -10.37 15.11 6.65
CA SER A 93 -10.95 16.37 7.12
C SER A 93 -12.19 16.77 6.30
N ASP A 94 -12.82 17.87 6.69
CA ASP A 94 -13.89 18.54 5.94
C ASP A 94 -13.36 19.68 5.04
N GLN A 95 -12.02 19.78 4.87
CA GLN A 95 -11.36 20.87 4.18
C GLN A 95 -11.09 20.61 2.69
N GLY A 96 -11.78 19.64 2.08
CA GLY A 96 -11.61 19.32 0.66
C GLY A 96 -12.89 18.89 -0.05
N ASN A 97 -12.77 18.60 -1.35
CA ASN A 97 -13.89 18.15 -2.18
C ASN A 97 -14.18 16.65 -2.01
N TRP A 98 -14.25 16.19 -0.79
CA TRP A 98 -14.56 14.82 -0.40
C TRP A 98 -15.49 14.80 0.82
N LYS A 99 -16.07 13.65 1.11
CA LYS A 99 -16.83 13.45 2.34
C LYS A 99 -15.89 13.29 3.51
N PRO A 100 -15.99 14.13 4.57
CA PRO A 100 -15.17 13.95 5.77
C PRO A 100 -15.46 12.60 6.42
N PHE A 101 -14.44 12.04 7.05
CA PHE A 101 -14.55 10.76 7.71
C PHE A 101 -13.57 10.66 8.88
N CYS A 102 -14.07 10.43 10.09
CA CYS A 102 -13.28 10.05 11.24
C CYS A 102 -13.22 8.52 11.34
N PHE A 103 -12.03 7.96 11.17
CA PHE A 103 -11.81 6.54 11.41
C PHE A 103 -11.45 6.36 12.89
N PRO A 104 -12.35 5.81 13.72
CA PRO A 104 -12.10 5.67 15.16
C PRO A 104 -10.91 4.74 15.42
N ARG A 105 -10.18 5.01 16.49
CA ARG A 105 -9.02 4.19 16.89
C ARG A 105 -9.44 2.80 17.36
N ASP A 106 -10.63 2.71 17.99
CA ASP A 106 -11.07 1.51 18.74
C ASP A 106 -12.22 0.75 18.06
N GLU A 107 -12.70 1.16 16.89
CA GLU A 107 -13.83 0.53 16.24
C GLU A 107 -13.51 -0.01 14.85
N ASN A 108 -13.85 -1.29 14.62
CA ASN A 108 -13.87 -1.90 13.27
C ASN A 108 -15.12 -1.44 12.48
N LYS A 109 -15.34 -0.14 12.30
CA LYS A 109 -16.44 0.33 11.45
C LYS A 109 -16.19 -0.09 10.00
N LYS A 110 -17.16 -0.75 9.38
CA LYS A 110 -17.17 -1.07 7.95
C LYS A 110 -17.17 0.23 7.15
N ASN A 111 -16.17 0.48 6.35
CA ASN A 111 -15.64 1.79 6.11
C ASN A 111 -15.91 2.30 4.72
N SER A 112 -16.58 3.44 4.65
CA SER A 112 -16.65 4.27 3.46
C SER A 112 -15.29 4.86 3.06
N VAL A 113 -14.29 4.87 3.96
CA VAL A 113 -12.95 5.38 3.63
C VAL A 113 -12.30 4.63 2.46
N TRP A 114 -12.57 3.33 2.35
CA TRP A 114 -12.06 2.51 1.24
C TRP A 114 -12.71 2.84 -0.11
N ASP A 115 -13.77 3.66 -0.12
CA ASP A 115 -14.40 4.18 -1.33
C ASP A 115 -13.82 5.53 -1.80
N LYS A 116 -12.83 6.10 -1.08
CA LYS A 116 -12.14 7.34 -1.47
C LYS A 116 -11.58 7.35 -2.90
N PRO A 117 -11.01 6.25 -3.42
CA PRO A 117 -10.60 6.22 -4.83
C PRO A 117 -11.76 6.48 -5.79
N LYS A 118 -12.93 5.88 -5.57
CA LYS A 118 -14.14 6.12 -6.38
C LYS A 118 -14.70 7.53 -6.23
N GLU A 119 -14.56 8.12 -5.05
CA GLU A 119 -15.04 9.46 -4.75
C GLU A 119 -14.21 10.54 -5.46
N LEU A 120 -12.89 10.33 -5.51
CA LEU A 120 -11.92 11.34 -5.95
C LEU A 120 -11.45 11.16 -7.40
N THR A 121 -11.57 9.95 -7.96
CA THR A 121 -10.98 9.59 -9.25
C THR A 121 -11.88 8.63 -10.03
N PRO A 122 -11.60 8.35 -11.31
CA PRO A 122 -12.32 7.35 -12.09
C PRO A 122 -12.04 5.89 -11.67
N TYR A 123 -11.22 5.66 -10.66
CA TYR A 123 -10.93 4.30 -10.16
C TYR A 123 -12.19 3.64 -9.59
N ARG A 124 -12.59 2.49 -10.16
CA ARG A 124 -13.92 1.89 -9.93
C ARG A 124 -14.01 0.88 -8.77
N ALA A 125 -12.89 0.61 -8.10
CA ALA A 125 -12.85 -0.31 -6.97
C ALA A 125 -12.58 0.40 -5.65
N LYS A 126 -12.67 -0.35 -4.55
CA LYS A 126 -12.13 0.09 -3.26
C LYS A 126 -10.62 0.13 -3.31
N GLY A 127 -10.03 1.09 -2.61
CA GLY A 127 -8.62 1.09 -2.28
C GLY A 127 -8.43 0.81 -0.80
N PHE A 128 -7.33 0.16 -0.46
CA PHE A 128 -6.96 -0.16 0.91
C PHE A 128 -5.64 0.50 1.24
N GLU A 129 -5.54 1.10 2.40
CA GLU A 129 -4.43 1.98 2.74
C GLU A 129 -3.58 1.46 3.88
N ILE A 130 -2.28 1.72 3.78
CA ILE A 130 -1.35 1.74 4.90
C ILE A 130 -0.73 3.11 5.00
N VAL A 131 -0.61 3.64 6.23
CA VAL A 131 -0.09 4.98 6.51
C VAL A 131 1.13 4.89 7.42
N TYR A 132 2.08 5.77 7.19
CA TYR A 132 3.25 6.02 8.02
C TYR A 132 3.35 7.50 8.36
N TRP A 133 3.81 7.82 9.55
CA TRP A 133 4.14 9.18 9.96
C TRP A 133 5.28 9.20 10.97
N GLU A 134 6.03 10.28 10.99
CA GLU A 134 7.06 10.57 11.98
C GLU A 134 7.06 12.07 12.37
N ASN A 135 7.93 12.48 13.29
CA ASN A 135 7.92 13.89 13.75
C ASN A 135 8.57 14.87 12.78
N GLU A 136 9.49 14.37 11.97
CA GLU A 136 10.21 15.13 10.95
C GLU A 136 9.84 14.62 9.54
N ALA A 137 10.40 15.23 8.52
CA ALA A 137 10.21 14.76 7.16
C ALA A 137 10.60 13.28 7.03
N VAL A 138 9.73 12.50 6.36
CA VAL A 138 9.89 11.06 6.27
C VAL A 138 11.16 10.64 5.51
N VAL A 139 11.78 9.59 6.00
CA VAL A 139 12.88 8.89 5.31
C VAL A 139 12.35 7.59 4.72
N ILE A 140 12.50 7.39 3.41
CA ILE A 140 11.92 6.24 2.70
C ILE A 140 12.35 4.90 3.30
N ASP A 141 13.62 4.76 3.66
CA ASP A 141 14.12 3.52 4.26
C ASP A 141 13.45 3.22 5.61
N SER A 142 13.08 4.27 6.38
CA SER A 142 12.30 4.15 7.62
C SER A 142 10.88 3.68 7.35
N ILE A 143 10.22 4.23 6.33
CA ILE A 143 8.86 3.82 5.92
C ILE A 143 8.82 2.33 5.61
N ILE A 144 9.69 1.88 4.71
CA ILE A 144 9.75 0.47 4.28
C ILE A 144 10.15 -0.45 5.44
N ALA A 145 11.14 -0.05 6.25
CA ALA A 145 11.54 -0.83 7.42
C ALA A 145 10.38 -1.00 8.41
N PHE A 146 9.63 0.08 8.67
CA PHE A 146 8.47 0.06 9.55
C PHE A 146 7.36 -0.84 9.01
N TRP A 147 6.95 -0.66 7.73
CA TRP A 147 5.87 -1.46 7.14
C TRP A 147 6.22 -2.95 7.10
N LYS A 148 7.48 -3.30 6.88
CA LYS A 148 7.95 -4.69 6.90
C LYS A 148 8.01 -5.28 8.31
N SER A 149 8.25 -4.47 9.33
CA SER A 149 8.38 -4.92 10.72
C SER A 149 7.04 -5.17 11.42
N MET A 150 5.94 -4.65 10.87
CA MET A 150 4.61 -4.75 11.47
C MET A 150 3.75 -5.74 10.67
N ASP A 151 3.33 -6.84 11.29
CA ASP A 151 2.55 -7.92 10.65
C ASP A 151 1.36 -7.39 9.84
N TYR A 152 0.64 -6.43 10.41
CA TYR A 152 -0.51 -5.83 9.73
C TYR A 152 -0.12 -5.17 8.41
N PHE A 153 0.89 -4.31 8.41
CA PHE A 153 1.33 -3.60 7.20
C PHE A 153 2.07 -4.54 6.24
N ASN A 154 2.89 -5.44 6.79
CA ASN A 154 3.58 -6.44 5.97
C ASN A 154 2.61 -7.35 5.24
N SER A 155 1.47 -7.69 5.85
CA SER A 155 0.44 -8.52 5.20
C SER A 155 -0.16 -7.88 3.95
N PHE A 156 -0.26 -6.53 3.88
CA PHE A 156 -0.59 -5.82 2.63
C PHE A 156 0.50 -6.01 1.58
N LEU A 157 1.75 -5.74 1.97
CA LEU A 157 2.89 -5.82 1.05
C LEU A 157 3.04 -7.23 0.46
N MET A 158 2.73 -8.26 1.26
CA MET A 158 2.95 -9.67 0.94
C MET A 158 1.69 -10.39 0.45
N SER A 159 0.52 -9.74 0.43
CA SER A 159 -0.78 -10.37 0.13
C SER A 159 -1.02 -11.62 1.00
N THR A 160 -0.74 -11.52 2.31
CA THR A 160 -0.88 -12.62 3.28
C THR A 160 -1.96 -12.34 4.33
N GLY A 161 -2.22 -13.27 5.24
CA GLY A 161 -3.22 -13.14 6.30
C GLY A 161 -4.59 -12.84 5.72
N LYS A 162 -5.26 -11.79 6.19
CA LYS A 162 -6.58 -11.37 5.67
C LYS A 162 -6.56 -10.87 4.22
N TRP A 163 -5.37 -10.64 3.65
CA TRP A 163 -5.17 -10.23 2.27
C TRP A 163 -4.77 -11.40 1.35
N GLN A 164 -4.70 -12.61 1.88
CA GLN A 164 -4.43 -13.81 1.12
C GLN A 164 -5.50 -14.01 0.02
N GLY A 165 -5.04 -14.29 -1.19
CA GLY A 165 -5.91 -14.43 -2.37
C GLY A 165 -6.31 -13.11 -3.04
N LYS A 166 -6.00 -11.95 -2.44
CA LYS A 166 -6.16 -10.67 -3.12
C LYS A 166 -5.02 -10.44 -4.11
N GLN A 167 -5.40 -10.11 -5.34
CA GLN A 167 -4.47 -9.68 -6.37
C GLN A 167 -4.46 -8.16 -6.42
N TRP A 168 -3.32 -7.58 -6.07
CA TRP A 168 -3.13 -6.14 -6.21
C TRP A 168 -2.79 -5.82 -7.66
N ASN A 169 -3.69 -5.14 -8.36
CA ASN A 169 -3.54 -4.72 -9.75
C ASN A 169 -3.31 -3.21 -9.91
N ALA A 170 -3.27 -2.49 -8.81
CA ALA A 170 -2.95 -1.07 -8.77
C ALA A 170 -2.36 -0.70 -7.41
N ILE A 171 -1.33 0.15 -7.40
CA ILE A 171 -0.79 0.77 -6.19
C ILE A 171 -0.60 2.27 -6.43
N GLY A 172 -0.97 3.08 -5.45
CA GLY A 172 -0.61 4.48 -5.38
C GLY A 172 0.21 4.77 -4.15
N VAL A 173 1.13 5.71 -4.24
CA VAL A 173 1.96 6.17 -3.13
C VAL A 173 1.88 7.68 -3.00
N GLY A 174 1.92 8.18 -1.79
CA GLY A 174 1.94 9.60 -1.48
C GLY A 174 2.92 9.88 -0.34
N ILE A 175 3.67 10.97 -0.47
CA ILE A 175 4.58 11.48 0.55
C ILE A 175 4.39 12.99 0.65
N HIS A 176 4.19 13.48 1.85
CA HIS A 176 4.20 14.91 2.14
C HIS A 176 4.73 15.15 3.55
N GLU A 177 5.85 15.88 3.62
CA GLU A 177 6.53 16.19 4.87
C GLU A 177 6.74 14.94 5.74
N ASN A 178 6.03 14.85 6.85
CA ASN A 178 6.16 13.81 7.84
C ASN A 178 5.15 12.66 7.67
N TYR A 179 4.37 12.64 6.59
CA TYR A 179 3.41 11.59 6.26
C TYR A 179 3.77 10.85 4.99
N ALA A 180 3.53 9.53 4.99
CA ALA A 180 3.56 8.71 3.78
C ALA A 180 2.41 7.70 3.82
N CYS A 181 1.84 7.38 2.67
CA CYS A 181 0.86 6.31 2.56
C CYS A 181 1.02 5.52 1.27
N ALA A 182 0.48 4.31 1.27
CA ALA A 182 0.31 3.50 0.06
C ALA A 182 -1.12 2.96 0.01
N TRP A 183 -1.77 3.12 -1.15
CA TRP A 183 -3.10 2.64 -1.47
C TRP A 183 -3.01 1.45 -2.43
N PHE A 184 -3.69 0.35 -2.10
CA PHE A 184 -3.71 -0.89 -2.88
C PHE A 184 -5.09 -1.14 -3.44
N GLY A 185 -5.17 -1.53 -4.71
CA GLY A 185 -6.42 -1.80 -5.40
C GLY A 185 -6.40 -3.10 -6.20
N GLU A 186 -7.58 -3.74 -6.33
CA GLU A 186 -7.73 -5.03 -7.01
C GLU A 186 -8.01 -4.89 -8.51
N LEU A 187 -8.41 -3.71 -8.99
CA LEU A 187 -8.61 -3.45 -10.41
C LEU A 187 -7.46 -2.64 -10.99
N SER A 188 -7.22 -2.80 -12.28
CA SER A 188 -6.32 -1.92 -13.03
C SER A 188 -6.91 -0.51 -13.11
N ASP A 189 -6.02 0.48 -13.11
CA ASP A 189 -6.42 1.89 -13.19
C ASP A 189 -6.77 2.30 -14.62
N PRO A 190 -7.96 2.85 -14.89
CA PRO A 190 -8.29 3.38 -16.21
C PRO A 190 -7.46 4.61 -16.61
N GLU A 191 -6.91 5.37 -15.66
CA GLU A 191 -6.04 6.53 -15.89
C GLU A 191 -4.58 6.15 -16.18
N GLY A 192 -4.21 4.85 -16.04
CA GLY A 192 -2.85 4.37 -16.26
C GLY A 192 -1.86 4.82 -15.18
N GLU A 193 -0.61 5.04 -15.59
CA GLU A 193 0.47 5.45 -14.70
C GLU A 193 0.63 6.99 -14.65
N PRO A 194 1.02 7.56 -13.50
CA PRO A 194 1.33 8.98 -13.41
C PRO A 194 2.70 9.29 -14.02
N PHE A 195 2.91 10.52 -14.43
CA PHE A 195 4.26 11.03 -14.75
C PHE A 195 5.10 11.19 -13.48
N ILE A 196 6.41 11.17 -13.66
CA ILE A 196 7.37 11.55 -12.62
C ILE A 196 7.70 13.03 -12.82
N CYS A 197 7.51 13.86 -11.79
CA CYS A 197 7.76 15.30 -11.88
C CYS A 197 9.19 15.61 -12.31
N GLY A 198 9.33 16.54 -13.26
CA GLY A 198 10.64 16.95 -13.79
C GLY A 198 11.27 16.01 -14.82
N GLN A 199 10.60 14.92 -15.19
CA GLN A 199 10.99 14.11 -16.35
C GLN A 199 10.19 14.58 -17.56
N GLU A 200 10.88 14.98 -18.63
CA GLU A 200 10.24 15.28 -19.90
C GLU A 200 9.54 14.01 -20.41
N THR A 201 8.25 14.13 -20.72
CA THR A 201 7.51 13.08 -21.41
C THR A 201 8.08 12.93 -22.81
N GLN A 202 8.88 11.91 -23.05
CA GLN A 202 9.03 11.39 -24.40
C GLN A 202 7.65 10.90 -24.80
N LYS A 203 6.91 11.75 -25.53
CA LYS A 203 5.72 11.31 -26.25
C LYS A 203 6.17 10.14 -27.12
N THR A 204 5.84 8.92 -26.70
CA THR A 204 5.91 7.75 -27.54
C THR A 204 4.89 8.00 -28.65
N VAL A 205 5.36 8.56 -29.76
CA VAL A 205 4.61 8.58 -31.00
C VAL A 205 4.47 7.12 -31.38
N LEU A 206 3.27 6.55 -31.14
CA LEU A 206 2.93 5.24 -31.66
C LEU A 206 3.19 5.27 -33.15
N PRO A 207 3.99 4.34 -33.70
CA PRO A 207 4.18 4.25 -35.13
C PRO A 207 2.82 4.03 -35.80
N PRO A 208 2.58 4.63 -36.99
CA PRO A 208 1.32 4.46 -37.69
C PRO A 208 1.07 2.95 -37.90
N LYS A 209 -0.18 2.52 -37.67
CA LYS A 209 -0.60 1.15 -37.96
C LYS A 209 -0.26 0.82 -39.40
N GLU A 210 0.75 0.01 -39.62
CA GLU A 210 1.03 -0.57 -40.93
C GLU A 210 -0.16 -1.46 -41.35
N LYS A 211 -0.61 -1.20 -42.59
CA LYS A 211 -1.63 -2.01 -43.25
C LYS A 211 -1.08 -3.43 -43.47
N PRO A 212 -1.91 -4.46 -43.45
CA PRO A 212 -1.46 -5.84 -43.64
C PRO A 212 -0.84 -6.04 -45.03
N ILE A 213 0.42 -6.45 -45.07
CA ILE A 213 1.08 -6.89 -46.29
C ILE A 213 0.65 -8.35 -46.54
N GLN A 214 0.10 -8.59 -47.73
CA GLN A 214 -0.29 -9.91 -48.18
C GLN A 214 0.93 -10.79 -48.34
N THR A 215 0.86 -11.99 -47.78
CA THR A 215 1.85 -13.06 -47.89
C THR A 215 1.85 -13.66 -49.29
N GLU A 216 2.95 -13.52 -50.03
CA GLU A 216 3.27 -14.44 -51.15
C GLU A 216 4.11 -15.61 -50.65
N LYS A 217 3.63 -16.82 -51.04
CA LYS A 217 4.31 -18.10 -50.79
C LYS A 217 5.49 -18.28 -51.74
N LYS A 218 6.65 -18.70 -51.25
CA LYS A 218 7.59 -19.59 -51.93
C LYS A 218 8.49 -20.31 -50.92
N GLY A 219 8.41 -21.65 -50.86
CA GLY A 219 9.38 -22.55 -50.23
C GLY A 219 10.50 -22.91 -51.19
N PRO A 220 11.33 -23.99 -51.01
CA PRO A 220 11.59 -24.72 -49.77
C PRO A 220 13.12 -24.91 -49.47
N GLU A 221 13.42 -25.35 -48.25
CA GLU A 221 14.45 -26.31 -47.86
C GLU A 221 15.95 -26.04 -48.09
N LYS A 222 16.73 -25.96 -46.97
CA LYS A 222 17.98 -26.71 -46.81
C LYS A 222 18.31 -26.99 -45.35
N LYS A 223 18.39 -28.27 -45.00
CA LYS A 223 18.94 -28.84 -43.78
C LYS A 223 20.44 -28.59 -43.70
N VAL A 224 20.95 -28.16 -42.53
CA VAL A 224 22.34 -28.38 -42.12
C VAL A 224 22.43 -28.67 -40.62
N ALA A 225 22.77 -29.91 -40.34
CA ALA A 225 23.60 -30.52 -39.31
C ALA A 225 23.59 -29.97 -37.85
N GLU A 226 23.11 -30.85 -37.04
CA GLU A 226 23.33 -31.08 -35.62
C GLU A 226 24.82 -31.13 -35.24
N LYS A 227 25.26 -30.28 -34.25
CA LYS A 227 26.51 -30.48 -33.53
C LYS A 227 26.20 -30.59 -32.05
N LYS A 228 26.33 -31.79 -31.52
CA LYS A 228 26.35 -32.12 -30.11
C LYS A 228 27.52 -31.39 -29.42
N VAL A 229 27.25 -30.76 -28.28
CA VAL A 229 28.27 -30.36 -27.32
C VAL A 229 27.82 -30.84 -25.93
N PRO A 230 28.74 -31.32 -25.08
CA PRO A 230 28.44 -32.13 -23.91
C PRO A 230 27.94 -31.32 -22.73
N SER A 231 27.07 -31.93 -21.96
CA SER A 231 26.56 -31.49 -20.67
C SER A 231 27.67 -31.50 -19.63
N GLU A 232 28.09 -30.34 -19.18
CA GLU A 232 28.70 -30.16 -17.83
C GLU A 232 27.68 -29.49 -16.95
N MET A 233 27.17 -30.24 -16.00
CA MET A 233 26.38 -29.74 -14.87
C MET A 233 27.29 -28.96 -13.95
N LYS A 234 27.37 -27.66 -14.11
CA LYS A 234 27.81 -26.75 -13.04
C LYS A 234 26.65 -26.51 -12.10
N LYS A 235 26.80 -27.10 -10.92
CA LYS A 235 26.03 -26.85 -9.73
C LYS A 235 25.96 -25.33 -9.52
N LYS A 236 24.81 -24.69 -9.78
CA LYS A 236 24.58 -23.30 -9.39
C LYS A 236 24.50 -23.27 -7.87
N GLU A 237 25.50 -22.66 -7.27
CA GLU A 237 25.46 -22.21 -5.89
C GLU A 237 24.22 -21.33 -5.72
N ASN A 238 23.44 -21.62 -4.68
CA ASN A 238 22.39 -20.72 -4.20
C ASN A 238 22.99 -19.34 -3.99
N PRO A 239 22.32 -18.26 -4.43
CA PRO A 239 22.68 -16.93 -4.02
C PRO A 239 22.62 -16.90 -2.49
N ALA A 240 23.75 -16.54 -1.89
CA ALA A 240 23.86 -16.36 -0.46
C ALA A 240 22.68 -15.51 0.05
N GLU A 241 22.02 -16.00 1.10
CA GLU A 241 21.09 -15.20 1.91
C GLU A 241 21.71 -13.82 2.13
N PRO A 242 20.94 -12.72 1.93
CA PRO A 242 21.46 -11.40 2.28
C PRO A 242 21.73 -11.46 3.78
N LYS A 243 23.01 -11.44 4.12
CA LYS A 243 23.48 -11.31 5.50
C LYS A 243 22.73 -10.11 6.08
N VAL A 244 21.73 -10.38 6.90
CA VAL A 244 21.17 -9.37 7.80
C VAL A 244 22.37 -8.77 8.47
N ASN A 245 22.56 -7.47 8.25
CA ASN A 245 23.73 -6.76 8.75
C ASN A 245 23.50 -6.62 10.27
N ASN A 246 23.73 -7.70 11.00
CA ASN A 246 23.89 -7.74 12.45
C ASN A 246 25.20 -7.02 12.78
N LYS A 247 25.30 -5.75 12.39
CA LYS A 247 26.30 -4.88 13.00
C LYS A 247 25.82 -4.71 14.44
N SER A 248 26.46 -5.44 15.34
CA SER A 248 26.41 -5.13 16.77
C SER A 248 26.62 -3.62 16.94
N PRO A 249 25.95 -2.99 17.92
CA PRO A 249 26.10 -1.56 18.17
C PRO A 249 27.60 -1.21 18.18
N VAL A 250 27.95 -0.18 17.46
CA VAL A 250 29.35 0.30 17.43
C VAL A 250 29.70 0.72 18.87
N PRO A 251 30.76 0.18 19.49
CA PRO A 251 31.13 0.57 20.83
C PRO A 251 31.33 2.08 20.94
N GLY A 252 30.67 2.72 21.92
CA GLY A 252 30.76 4.15 22.15
C GLY A 252 29.70 5.01 21.45
N LYS A 253 28.76 4.39 20.68
CA LYS A 253 27.62 5.10 20.11
C LYS A 253 26.36 4.78 20.87
N GLU A 254 25.60 5.82 21.27
CA GLU A 254 24.31 5.63 21.94
C GLU A 254 23.26 5.08 21.00
N TYR A 255 22.45 4.14 21.48
CA TYR A 255 21.32 3.57 20.78
C TYR A 255 20.06 3.62 21.63
N TYR A 256 18.92 3.70 20.98
CA TYR A 256 17.59 3.69 21.58
C TYR A 256 16.86 2.43 21.16
N TYR A 257 16.40 1.66 22.15
CA TYR A 257 15.76 0.37 21.96
C TYR A 257 14.29 0.45 22.35
N ILE A 258 13.40 -0.03 21.50
CA ILE A 258 11.99 -0.16 21.86
C ILE A 258 11.79 -1.48 22.57
N ILE A 259 11.54 -1.42 23.86
CA ILE A 259 11.35 -2.55 24.75
C ILE A 259 9.86 -2.86 24.85
N VAL A 260 9.50 -4.13 24.69
CA VAL A 260 8.12 -4.62 24.79
C VAL A 260 7.89 -5.54 25.99
N LYS A 261 8.94 -6.10 26.57
CA LYS A 261 8.83 -6.99 27.70
C LYS A 261 10.13 -7.10 28.51
N GLY A 262 10.02 -7.19 29.84
CA GLY A 262 11.05 -7.74 30.72
C GLY A 262 10.93 -9.26 30.78
N VAL A 263 12.06 -9.97 30.84
CA VAL A 263 12.08 -11.42 30.95
C VAL A 263 12.88 -11.86 32.17
N ALA A 264 12.41 -12.90 32.82
CA ALA A 264 13.00 -13.43 34.05
C ALA A 264 13.79 -14.72 33.86
N SER A 265 13.62 -15.41 32.73
CA SER A 265 14.30 -16.65 32.42
C SER A 265 14.65 -16.82 30.96
N GLU A 266 15.75 -17.55 30.69
CA GLU A 266 16.21 -17.87 29.35
C GLU A 266 15.16 -18.63 28.52
N LYS A 267 14.46 -19.58 29.15
CA LYS A 267 13.41 -20.36 28.47
C LYS A 267 12.24 -19.48 28.00
N GLU A 268 11.85 -18.51 28.83
CA GLU A 268 10.83 -17.51 28.47
C GLU A 268 11.31 -16.62 27.32
N LEU A 269 12.56 -16.13 27.40
CA LEU A 269 13.21 -15.33 26.39
C LEU A 269 13.18 -16.01 25.02
N GLN A 270 13.69 -17.25 24.94
CA GLN A 270 13.80 -17.97 23.66
C GLN A 270 12.43 -18.22 23.02
N ARG A 271 11.43 -18.56 23.84
CA ARG A 271 10.06 -18.74 23.35
C ARG A 271 9.49 -17.43 22.83
N PHE A 272 9.69 -16.33 23.54
CA PHE A 272 9.17 -15.02 23.18
C PHE A 272 9.88 -14.45 21.95
N LEU A 273 11.20 -14.57 21.83
CA LEU A 273 11.95 -14.19 20.64
C LEU A 273 11.53 -14.99 19.40
N LYS A 274 11.27 -16.29 19.56
CA LYS A 274 10.74 -17.12 18.46
C LYS A 274 9.37 -16.64 18.02
N ASP A 275 8.47 -16.34 18.96
CA ASP A 275 7.14 -15.80 18.69
C ASP A 275 7.23 -14.43 17.99
N LEU A 276 8.06 -13.52 18.47
CA LEU A 276 8.27 -12.21 17.84
C LEU A 276 8.80 -12.32 16.41
N ARG A 277 9.76 -13.21 16.17
CA ARG A 277 10.31 -13.42 14.82
C ARG A 277 9.26 -13.97 13.86
N SER A 278 8.40 -14.88 14.32
CA SER A 278 7.27 -15.38 13.53
C SER A 278 6.19 -14.33 13.27
N LYS A 279 6.12 -13.28 14.10
CA LYS A 279 5.21 -12.12 13.99
C LYS A 279 5.80 -10.92 13.26
N GLY A 280 6.94 -11.10 12.58
CA GLY A 280 7.52 -10.04 11.73
C GLY A 280 8.51 -9.12 12.44
N TYR A 281 9.02 -9.50 13.63
CA TYR A 281 10.08 -8.77 14.34
C TYR A 281 11.43 -9.51 14.27
N PRO A 282 12.05 -9.65 13.09
CA PRO A 282 13.27 -10.46 12.92
C PRO A 282 14.48 -9.90 13.68
N THR A 283 14.49 -8.59 13.95
CA THR A 283 15.55 -7.89 14.70
C THR A 283 15.38 -7.95 16.20
N SER A 284 14.33 -8.65 16.69
CA SER A 284 14.07 -8.78 18.12
C SER A 284 15.25 -9.47 18.83
N ARG A 285 15.68 -8.89 19.94
CA ARG A 285 16.83 -9.36 20.70
C ARG A 285 16.74 -9.03 22.19
N LEU A 286 17.58 -9.71 22.97
CA LEU A 286 17.79 -9.40 24.35
C LEU A 286 18.63 -8.13 24.50
N ILE A 287 18.19 -7.25 25.39
CA ILE A 287 18.96 -6.10 25.89
C ILE A 287 19.12 -6.27 27.39
N GLU A 288 20.36 -6.30 27.83
CA GLU A 288 20.69 -6.31 29.26
C GLU A 288 21.22 -4.96 29.68
N LYS A 289 20.62 -4.39 30.73
CA LYS A 289 21.07 -3.14 31.36
C LYS A 289 20.76 -3.16 32.86
N ASN A 290 21.77 -2.87 33.66
CA ASN A 290 21.66 -2.85 35.14
C ASN A 290 21.13 -4.19 35.71
N GLY A 291 21.64 -5.32 35.22
CA GLY A 291 21.24 -6.67 35.62
C GLY A 291 19.80 -7.06 35.26
N LYS A 292 19.10 -6.27 34.51
CA LYS A 292 17.73 -6.56 34.05
C LYS A 292 17.69 -6.92 32.57
N GLN A 293 17.09 -8.03 32.26
CA GLN A 293 16.92 -8.56 30.92
C GLN A 293 15.59 -8.07 30.30
N ARG A 294 15.64 -7.59 29.07
CA ARG A 294 14.50 -7.01 28.36
C ARG A 294 14.53 -7.41 26.89
N VAL A 295 13.37 -7.56 26.29
CA VAL A 295 13.27 -7.84 24.85
C VAL A 295 12.98 -6.55 24.11
N SER A 296 13.89 -6.24 23.18
CA SER A 296 13.73 -5.16 22.19
C SER A 296 13.23 -5.73 20.88
N ILE A 297 12.31 -4.99 20.21
CA ILE A 297 11.82 -5.32 18.88
C ILE A 297 12.42 -4.41 17.79
N MET A 298 12.92 -3.24 18.18
CA MET A 298 13.54 -2.26 17.25
C MET A 298 14.68 -1.53 17.96
N GLU A 299 15.63 -1.01 17.15
CA GLU A 299 16.73 -0.19 17.63
C GLU A 299 16.98 0.99 16.69
N PHE A 300 17.38 2.12 17.25
CA PHE A 300 17.62 3.35 16.52
C PHE A 300 18.88 4.06 17.06
N PRO A 301 19.72 4.61 16.19
CA PRO A 301 20.82 5.46 16.60
C PRO A 301 20.37 6.88 16.96
N ASP A 302 19.11 7.23 16.69
CA ASP A 302 18.53 8.55 16.87
C ASP A 302 17.28 8.49 17.73
N LYS A 303 17.21 9.41 18.73
CA LYS A 303 16.11 9.45 19.70
C LYS A 303 14.77 9.81 19.06
N SER A 304 14.75 10.78 18.13
CA SER A 304 13.49 11.23 17.51
C SER A 304 12.83 10.11 16.71
N LYS A 305 13.65 9.34 15.96
CA LYS A 305 13.19 8.15 15.23
C LYS A 305 12.66 7.07 16.17
N ALA A 306 13.37 6.85 17.28
CA ALA A 306 12.93 5.89 18.28
C ALA A 306 11.60 6.30 18.95
N ASP A 307 11.43 7.59 19.28
CA ASP A 307 10.19 8.11 19.85
C ASP A 307 9.01 7.98 18.87
N SER A 308 9.25 8.23 17.58
CA SER A 308 8.24 8.06 16.53
C SER A 308 7.81 6.59 16.38
N ALA A 309 8.77 5.68 16.31
CA ALA A 309 8.50 4.26 16.25
C ALA A 309 7.79 3.74 17.52
N LEU A 310 8.20 4.24 18.70
CA LEU A 310 7.56 3.88 19.96
C LEU A 310 6.07 4.22 19.99
N ARG A 311 5.67 5.39 19.48
CA ARG A 311 4.26 5.77 19.39
C ARG A 311 3.45 4.78 18.53
N GLN A 312 4.04 4.28 17.45
CA GLN A 312 3.38 3.28 16.61
C GLN A 312 3.33 1.91 17.29
N VAL A 313 4.44 1.51 17.90
CA VAL A 313 4.54 0.24 18.64
C VAL A 313 3.54 0.20 19.80
N LYS A 314 3.31 1.30 20.48
CA LYS A 314 2.33 1.40 21.59
C LYS A 314 0.88 1.10 21.17
N LYS A 315 0.55 1.16 19.88
CA LYS A 315 -0.78 0.73 19.40
C LYS A 315 -0.99 -0.78 19.52
N THR A 316 0.09 -1.56 19.49
CA THR A 316 0.06 -3.03 19.65
C THR A 316 0.61 -3.47 21.00
N TRP A 317 1.60 -2.76 21.51
CA TRP A 317 2.32 -3.02 22.75
C TRP A 317 2.16 -1.82 23.68
N VAL A 318 1.03 -1.71 24.35
CA VAL A 318 0.64 -0.53 25.17
C VAL A 318 1.74 -0.16 26.18
N ASP A 319 2.37 -1.17 26.77
CA ASP A 319 3.43 -1.01 27.80
C ASP A 319 4.84 -0.89 27.20
N ALA A 320 4.97 -0.71 25.87
CA ALA A 320 6.28 -0.50 25.27
C ALA A 320 6.92 0.80 25.72
N TRP A 321 8.24 0.79 25.93
CA TRP A 321 9.00 1.97 26.33
C TRP A 321 10.35 2.07 25.63
N LEU A 322 10.97 3.23 25.69
CA LEU A 322 12.29 3.48 25.14
C LEU A 322 13.39 3.24 26.17
N LEU A 323 14.38 2.46 25.81
CA LEU A 323 15.60 2.25 26.59
C LEU A 323 16.79 2.84 25.82
N LYS A 324 17.51 3.78 26.41
CA LYS A 324 18.79 4.27 25.90
C LYS A 324 19.94 3.40 26.45
N GLN A 325 20.85 3.00 25.58
CA GLN A 325 22.07 2.25 25.98
C GLN A 325 23.26 2.73 25.17
#